data_18a645c1370750b419051afefedec48e
#
_entry.id   18a645c1370750b419051afefedec48e
#
_cell.length_a   1.000
_cell.length_b   1.000
_cell.length_c   1.000
_cell.angle_alpha   90.00
_cell.angle_beta   90.00
_cell.angle_gamma   90.00
#
_symmetry.space_group_name_H-M   'P 1'
#
loop_
_entity.id
_entity.type
_entity.pdbx_description
1 polymer ?
#
loop_
_entity_poly.entity_id
_entity_poly.type
_entity_poly.pdbx_seq_one_letter_code
_entity_poly.pdbx_strand_id
1 'polypeptide(L)'
;MQPFNGILFCIHGFLGQASDWELTIPLELRWKSIDLFSKEALVPSPLDFRSFGEAIQKNVGDLPCPRVLVGYSLGGRIALHMLVEKPEIWSAAVIIGAHPGLSDEGERLRRIDGDERWAKRFEVEEWDTVLSDWNSQTVLIGSPNIERKESDFSRKTLADSLRGCSLGKQKDLREQIGKLRLPILWIVGEEDLKFLSIAKQLKKLNPRITLVVIPKAGHRAPWDQPEFFKKCLIEFLTINES
;
A
#
# COMPACT_ATOMS: atom_id res chain seq x y z
N MET A 1 24.98 1.92 16.52
CA MET A 1 24.46 1.37 15.25
C MET A 1 24.63 2.44 14.19
N GLN A 2 25.09 2.09 13.00
CA GLN A 2 25.13 3.05 11.90
C GLN A 2 23.70 3.32 11.45
N PRO A 3 23.35 4.56 11.07
CA PRO A 3 22.02 4.87 10.55
C PRO A 3 21.83 4.20 9.18
N PHE A 4 20.62 3.72 8.89
CA PHE A 4 20.26 3.17 7.58
C PHE A 4 20.64 4.15 6.45
N ASN A 5 21.53 3.73 5.56
CA ASN A 5 22.05 4.57 4.48
C ASN A 5 21.33 4.38 3.12
N GLY A 6 20.23 3.66 3.12
CA GLY A 6 19.42 3.42 1.93
C GLY A 6 18.36 4.49 1.67
N ILE A 7 17.40 4.15 0.81
CA ILE A 7 16.24 4.98 0.50
C ILE A 7 14.95 4.17 0.58
N LEU A 8 13.91 4.74 1.18
CA LEU A 8 12.55 4.20 1.17
C LEU A 8 11.81 4.74 -0.06
N PHE A 9 11.16 3.87 -0.81
CA PHE A 9 10.23 4.26 -1.86
C PHE A 9 8.81 3.93 -1.41
N CYS A 10 8.02 4.98 -1.14
CA CYS A 10 6.74 4.86 -0.47
C CYS A 10 5.59 5.00 -1.47
N ILE A 11 4.63 4.07 -1.42
CA ILE A 11 3.43 4.05 -2.26
C ILE A 11 2.20 4.11 -1.35
N HIS A 12 1.43 5.19 -1.44
CA HIS A 12 0.24 5.42 -0.62
C HIS A 12 -0.96 4.57 -1.06
N GLY A 13 -2.01 4.53 -0.24
CA GLY A 13 -3.27 3.84 -0.53
C GLY A 13 -4.21 4.64 -1.42
N PHE A 14 -5.41 4.11 -1.65
CA PHE A 14 -6.48 4.84 -2.34
C PHE A 14 -6.85 6.11 -1.57
N LEU A 15 -7.08 7.21 -2.27
CA LEU A 15 -7.26 8.56 -1.69
C LEU A 15 -6.06 9.05 -0.85
N GLY A 16 -4.89 8.45 -0.98
CA GLY A 16 -3.67 8.92 -0.35
C GLY A 16 -2.95 9.97 -1.17
N GLN A 17 -1.96 10.61 -0.53
CA GLN A 17 -1.03 11.58 -1.12
C GLN A 17 0.40 11.25 -0.70
N ALA A 18 1.39 11.72 -1.45
CA ALA A 18 2.80 11.55 -1.10
C ALA A 18 3.14 12.14 0.28
N SER A 19 2.55 13.29 0.61
CA SER A 19 2.71 13.99 1.89
C SER A 19 2.19 13.22 3.10
N ASP A 20 1.31 12.23 2.93
CA ASP A 20 0.83 11.43 4.07
C ASP A 20 1.99 10.74 4.82
N TRP A 21 3.08 10.45 4.12
CA TRP A 21 4.24 9.78 4.70
C TRP A 21 5.08 10.67 5.61
N GLU A 22 4.97 12.01 5.51
CA GLU A 22 5.72 12.96 6.33
C GLU A 22 5.46 12.78 7.83
N LEU A 23 4.26 12.36 8.21
CA LEU A 23 3.88 12.11 9.59
C LEU A 23 4.40 10.79 10.15
N THR A 24 4.72 9.84 9.28
CA THR A 24 4.97 8.44 9.66
C THR A 24 6.39 7.97 9.39
N ILE A 25 7.09 8.55 8.42
CA ILE A 25 8.50 8.22 8.18
C ILE A 25 9.40 9.08 9.10
N PRO A 26 10.35 8.46 9.83
CA PRO A 26 11.34 9.19 10.61
C PRO A 26 12.14 10.20 9.78
N LEU A 27 12.37 11.40 10.33
CA LEU A 27 13.04 12.51 9.63
C LEU A 27 14.48 12.19 9.20
N GLU A 28 15.15 11.29 9.91
CA GLU A 28 16.51 10.84 9.62
C GLU A 28 16.61 9.88 8.43
N LEU A 29 15.48 9.32 7.99
CA LEU A 29 15.45 8.40 6.86
C LEU A 29 15.24 9.13 5.55
N ARG A 30 16.00 8.75 4.53
CA ARG A 30 15.77 9.24 3.16
C ARG A 30 14.60 8.47 2.55
N TRP A 31 13.62 9.21 2.04
CA TRP A 31 12.48 8.59 1.36
C TRP A 31 12.03 9.40 0.14
N LYS A 32 11.31 8.73 -0.74
CA LYS A 32 10.65 9.29 -1.90
C LYS A 32 9.26 8.66 -2.04
N SER A 33 8.30 9.42 -2.47
CA SER A 33 6.96 8.93 -2.80
C SER A 33 6.48 9.54 -4.10
N ILE A 34 5.40 9.01 -4.64
CA ILE A 34 4.68 9.57 -5.79
C ILE A 34 3.22 9.73 -5.43
N ASP A 35 2.57 10.75 -5.98
CA ASP A 35 1.12 10.89 -5.94
C ASP A 35 0.49 10.09 -7.07
N LEU A 36 -0.25 9.05 -6.71
CA LEU A 36 -0.93 8.18 -7.69
C LEU A 36 -2.15 8.85 -8.32
N PHE A 37 -2.73 9.85 -7.65
CA PHE A 37 -4.06 10.39 -7.98
C PHE A 37 -4.09 11.91 -8.12
N SER A 38 -2.94 12.60 -8.05
CA SER A 38 -2.89 14.03 -8.30
C SER A 38 -3.26 14.35 -9.76
N LYS A 39 -3.65 15.60 -10.02
CA LYS A 39 -3.97 16.05 -11.39
C LYS A 39 -2.75 16.04 -12.31
N GLU A 40 -1.56 16.18 -11.72
CA GLU A 40 -0.27 16.17 -12.41
C GLU A 40 0.35 14.76 -12.49
N ALA A 41 -0.29 13.76 -11.88
CA ALA A 41 0.22 12.40 -11.88
C ALA A 41 0.33 11.89 -13.33
N LEU A 42 1.53 11.49 -13.72
CA LEU A 42 1.77 10.79 -14.99
C LEU A 42 1.26 9.35 -14.84
N VAL A 43 -0.05 9.20 -14.99
CA VAL A 43 -0.71 7.92 -14.81
C VAL A 43 -0.65 7.11 -16.09
N PRO A 44 -0.21 5.86 -16.03
CA PRO A 44 -0.17 4.99 -17.20
C PRO A 44 -1.58 4.67 -17.71
N SER A 45 -1.71 4.37 -19.00
CA SER A 45 -2.93 3.83 -19.59
C SER A 45 -2.60 2.52 -20.31
N PRO A 46 -3.26 1.39 -19.99
CA PRO A 46 -4.31 1.23 -18.99
C PRO A 46 -3.81 1.41 -17.57
N LEU A 47 -4.71 1.76 -16.64
CA LEU A 47 -4.42 1.95 -15.24
C LEU A 47 -4.67 0.63 -14.49
N ASP A 48 -3.62 -0.20 -14.35
CA ASP A 48 -3.63 -1.49 -13.66
C ASP A 48 -2.35 -1.70 -12.83
N PHE A 49 -2.26 -2.82 -12.12
CA PHE A 49 -1.11 -3.11 -11.26
C PHE A 49 0.21 -3.15 -12.02
N ARG A 50 0.21 -3.67 -13.25
CA ARG A 50 1.41 -3.79 -14.07
C ARG A 50 1.89 -2.44 -14.54
N SER A 51 0.99 -1.64 -15.12
CA SER A 51 1.32 -0.32 -15.64
C SER A 51 1.75 0.65 -14.55
N PHE A 52 1.15 0.59 -13.36
CA PHE A 52 1.64 1.31 -12.18
C PHE A 52 3.05 0.86 -11.80
N GLY A 53 3.27 -0.45 -11.68
CA GLY A 53 4.58 -1.00 -11.34
C GLY A 53 5.67 -0.57 -12.33
N GLU A 54 5.42 -0.64 -13.63
CA GLU A 54 6.34 -0.20 -14.68
C GLU A 54 6.63 1.30 -14.62
N ALA A 55 5.61 2.14 -14.41
CA ALA A 55 5.77 3.58 -14.26
C ALA A 55 6.61 3.95 -13.04
N ILE A 56 6.38 3.28 -11.90
CA ILE A 56 7.14 3.48 -10.68
C ILE A 56 8.59 3.04 -10.86
N GLN A 57 8.82 1.87 -11.47
CA GLN A 57 10.17 1.33 -11.67
C GLN A 57 11.07 2.26 -12.49
N LYS A 58 10.52 2.99 -13.47
CA LYS A 58 11.27 4.01 -14.22
C LYS A 58 11.84 5.12 -13.33
N ASN A 59 11.16 5.41 -12.22
CA ASN A 59 11.58 6.44 -11.26
C ASN A 59 12.54 5.91 -10.16
N VAL A 60 12.70 4.59 -10.08
CA VAL A 60 13.49 3.92 -9.05
C VAL A 60 14.90 3.58 -9.52
N GLY A 61 15.11 3.42 -10.84
CA GLY A 61 16.38 2.94 -11.41
C GLY A 61 17.62 3.68 -10.95
N ASP A 62 17.52 5.00 -10.79
CA ASP A 62 18.64 5.87 -10.41
C ASP A 62 18.76 6.12 -8.90
N LEU A 63 17.89 5.49 -8.09
CA LEU A 63 17.96 5.66 -6.64
C LEU A 63 19.13 4.87 -6.04
N PRO A 64 19.77 5.39 -4.97
CA PRO A 64 20.86 4.67 -4.30
C PRO A 64 20.38 3.37 -3.65
N CYS A 65 21.28 2.39 -3.54
CA CYS A 65 21.07 1.17 -2.76
C CYS A 65 21.57 1.37 -1.31
N PRO A 66 21.01 0.65 -0.33
CA PRO A 66 19.87 -0.26 -0.43
C PRO A 66 18.53 0.46 -0.68
N ARG A 67 17.61 -0.20 -1.42
CA ARG A 67 16.28 0.30 -1.74
C ARG A 67 15.23 -0.50 -1.00
N VAL A 68 14.37 0.16 -0.26
CA VAL A 68 13.27 -0.48 0.47
C VAL A 68 11.93 -0.02 -0.09
N LEU A 69 11.12 -0.97 -0.53
CA LEU A 69 9.79 -0.68 -1.04
C LEU A 69 8.78 -0.66 0.10
N VAL A 70 8.08 0.47 0.27
CA VAL A 70 7.05 0.64 1.29
C VAL A 70 5.70 0.82 0.61
N GLY A 71 4.71 0.01 0.96
CA GLY A 71 3.39 0.11 0.34
C GLY A 71 2.25 -0.06 1.34
N TYR A 72 1.27 0.85 1.28
CA TYR A 72 0.08 0.80 2.14
C TYR A 72 -1.18 0.50 1.33
N SER A 73 -1.99 -0.46 1.76
CA SER A 73 -3.31 -0.80 1.20
C SER A 73 -3.24 -1.03 -0.33
N LEU A 74 -3.81 -0.16 -1.16
CA LEU A 74 -3.66 -0.22 -2.63
C LEU A 74 -2.18 -0.12 -3.03
N GLY A 75 -1.42 0.81 -2.46
CA GLY A 75 0.03 0.91 -2.68
C GLY A 75 0.78 -0.34 -2.27
N GLY A 76 0.34 -1.01 -1.20
CA GLY A 76 0.86 -2.31 -0.79
C GLY A 76 0.57 -3.41 -1.81
N ARG A 77 -0.60 -3.40 -2.44
CA ARG A 77 -0.93 -4.34 -3.52
C ARG A 77 -0.09 -4.10 -4.77
N ILE A 78 0.11 -2.84 -5.15
CA ILE A 78 1.04 -2.46 -6.23
C ILE A 78 2.46 -2.93 -5.89
N ALA A 79 2.92 -2.67 -4.66
CA ALA A 79 4.23 -3.11 -4.18
C ALA A 79 4.40 -4.63 -4.27
N LEU A 80 3.39 -5.41 -3.89
CA LEU A 80 3.43 -6.87 -4.02
C LEU A 80 3.61 -7.34 -5.47
N HIS A 81 2.94 -6.70 -6.44
CA HIS A 81 3.16 -7.00 -7.86
C HIS A 81 4.58 -6.66 -8.30
N MET A 82 5.11 -5.51 -7.89
CA MET A 82 6.50 -5.11 -8.20
C MET A 82 7.53 -6.07 -7.61
N LEU A 83 7.34 -6.52 -6.35
CA LEU A 83 8.21 -7.49 -5.69
C LEU A 83 8.19 -8.86 -6.36
N VAL A 84 7.04 -9.30 -6.83
CA VAL A 84 6.91 -10.60 -7.53
C VAL A 84 7.51 -10.53 -8.93
N GLU A 85 7.41 -9.40 -9.60
CA GLU A 85 7.88 -9.23 -10.97
C GLU A 85 9.39 -9.00 -11.05
N LYS A 86 9.95 -8.17 -10.16
CA LYS A 86 11.38 -7.80 -10.14
C LYS A 86 11.90 -7.68 -8.70
N PRO A 87 12.00 -8.79 -7.97
CA PRO A 87 12.45 -8.78 -6.58
C PRO A 87 13.90 -8.28 -6.41
N GLU A 88 14.74 -8.44 -7.43
CA GLU A 88 16.16 -8.05 -7.42
C GLU A 88 16.41 -6.53 -7.34
N ILE A 89 15.40 -5.71 -7.62
CA ILE A 89 15.50 -4.25 -7.50
C ILE A 89 15.52 -3.82 -6.04
N TRP A 90 14.95 -4.64 -5.15
CA TRP A 90 14.65 -4.28 -3.77
C TRP A 90 15.51 -5.06 -2.77
N SER A 91 16.08 -4.34 -1.81
CA SER A 91 16.84 -4.96 -0.71
C SER A 91 15.93 -5.49 0.39
N ALA A 92 14.79 -4.83 0.60
CA ALA A 92 13.76 -5.22 1.56
C ALA A 92 12.40 -4.60 1.18
N ALA A 93 11.33 -5.01 1.86
CA ALA A 93 10.01 -4.40 1.69
C ALA A 93 9.27 -4.21 3.01
N VAL A 94 8.40 -3.20 3.05
CA VAL A 94 7.45 -2.94 4.15
C VAL A 94 6.04 -2.91 3.55
N ILE A 95 5.24 -3.90 3.89
CA ILE A 95 3.87 -4.07 3.36
C ILE A 95 2.87 -3.84 4.48
N ILE A 96 1.97 -2.90 4.28
CA ILE A 96 1.05 -2.42 5.32
C ILE A 96 -0.39 -2.62 4.85
N GLY A 97 -1.19 -3.41 5.57
CA GLY A 97 -2.61 -3.60 5.30
C GLY A 97 -2.94 -4.02 3.86
N ALA A 98 -2.09 -4.83 3.21
CA ALA A 98 -2.30 -5.24 1.82
C ALA A 98 -2.92 -6.63 1.69
N HIS A 99 -3.69 -6.83 0.62
CA HIS A 99 -4.32 -8.11 0.29
C HIS A 99 -3.54 -8.83 -0.83
N PRO A 100 -3.19 -10.11 -0.69
CA PRO A 100 -2.41 -10.83 -1.70
C PRO A 100 -3.18 -11.21 -2.97
N GLY A 101 -4.49 -11.00 -3.01
CA GLY A 101 -5.41 -11.41 -4.07
C GLY A 101 -6.53 -12.30 -3.54
N LEU A 102 -7.65 -12.36 -4.26
CA LEU A 102 -8.79 -13.22 -3.96
C LEU A 102 -8.66 -14.53 -4.74
N SER A 103 -8.89 -15.65 -4.07
CA SER A 103 -8.89 -16.99 -4.70
C SER A 103 -10.28 -17.44 -5.12
N ASP A 104 -11.35 -16.98 -4.46
CA ASP A 104 -12.74 -17.33 -4.78
C ASP A 104 -13.27 -16.46 -5.92
N GLU A 105 -13.80 -17.10 -6.97
CA GLU A 105 -14.31 -16.39 -8.13
C GLU A 105 -15.57 -15.58 -7.84
N GLY A 106 -16.43 -16.07 -6.96
CA GLY A 106 -17.63 -15.32 -6.55
C GLY A 106 -17.26 -14.06 -5.76
N GLU A 107 -16.23 -14.12 -4.89
CA GLU A 107 -15.72 -12.93 -4.20
C GLU A 107 -15.09 -11.95 -5.19
N ARG A 108 -14.37 -12.44 -6.19
CA ARG A 108 -13.77 -11.61 -7.24
C ARG A 108 -14.80 -10.83 -8.00
N LEU A 109 -15.87 -11.49 -8.48
CA LEU A 109 -16.95 -10.85 -9.22
C LEU A 109 -17.69 -9.80 -8.37
N ARG A 110 -18.04 -10.15 -7.12
CA ARG A 110 -18.66 -9.19 -6.20
C ARG A 110 -17.78 -7.97 -5.94
N ARG A 111 -16.46 -8.19 -5.85
CA ARG A 111 -15.53 -7.09 -5.64
C ARG A 111 -15.40 -6.19 -6.87
N ILE A 112 -15.36 -6.74 -8.07
CA ILE A 112 -15.34 -5.97 -9.33
C ILE A 112 -16.58 -5.08 -9.41
N ASP A 113 -17.75 -5.64 -9.14
CA ASP A 113 -19.02 -4.90 -9.16
C ASP A 113 -19.05 -3.80 -8.07
N GLY A 114 -18.55 -4.08 -6.88
CA GLY A 114 -18.42 -3.10 -5.82
C GLY A 114 -17.48 -1.95 -6.18
N ASP A 115 -16.31 -2.26 -6.74
CA ASP A 115 -15.35 -1.24 -7.16
C ASP A 115 -15.89 -0.40 -8.33
N GLU A 116 -16.66 -0.99 -9.27
CA GLU A 116 -17.33 -0.24 -10.34
C GLU A 116 -18.39 0.73 -9.78
N ARG A 117 -19.19 0.33 -8.76
CA ARG A 117 -20.12 1.25 -8.10
C ARG A 117 -19.39 2.43 -7.45
N TRP A 118 -18.30 2.19 -6.76
CA TRP A 118 -17.49 3.26 -6.17
C TRP A 118 -16.87 4.15 -7.23
N ALA A 119 -16.36 3.58 -8.32
CA ALA A 119 -15.79 4.35 -9.43
C ALA A 119 -16.79 5.34 -9.99
N LYS A 120 -18.03 4.89 -10.28
CA LYS A 120 -19.13 5.76 -10.75
C LYS A 120 -19.46 6.88 -9.75
N ARG A 121 -19.48 6.56 -8.46
CA ARG A 121 -19.75 7.55 -7.42
C ARG A 121 -18.66 8.63 -7.41
N PHE A 122 -17.37 8.25 -7.46
CA PHE A 122 -16.26 9.21 -7.54
C PHE A 122 -16.30 10.07 -8.80
N GLU A 123 -16.87 9.60 -9.90
CA GLU A 123 -17.00 10.37 -11.14
C GLU A 123 -18.03 11.49 -11.04
N VAL A 124 -19.18 11.24 -10.37
CA VAL A 124 -20.36 12.09 -10.53
C VAL A 124 -20.96 12.64 -9.24
N GLU A 125 -20.72 12.02 -8.08
CA GLU A 125 -21.33 12.46 -6.82
C GLU A 125 -20.60 13.68 -6.23
N GLU A 126 -21.27 14.37 -5.33
CA GLU A 126 -20.70 15.46 -4.55
C GLU A 126 -19.50 14.93 -3.72
N TRP A 127 -18.39 15.67 -3.69
CA TRP A 127 -17.13 15.19 -3.14
C TRP A 127 -17.21 14.81 -1.67
N ASP A 128 -17.75 15.69 -0.84
CA ASP A 128 -17.82 15.47 0.60
C ASP A 128 -18.73 14.28 0.95
N THR A 129 -19.79 14.08 0.16
CA THR A 129 -20.70 12.93 0.30
C THR A 129 -19.99 11.62 -0.01
N VAL A 130 -19.36 11.51 -1.18
CA VAL A 130 -18.67 10.27 -1.56
C VAL A 130 -17.48 9.99 -0.65
N LEU A 131 -16.78 11.01 -0.18
CA LEU A 131 -15.65 10.88 0.75
C LEU A 131 -16.12 10.41 2.13
N SER A 132 -17.21 10.98 2.65
CA SER A 132 -17.81 10.56 3.93
C SER A 132 -18.20 9.09 3.90
N ASP A 133 -18.92 8.68 2.84
CA ASP A 133 -19.36 7.29 2.67
C ASP A 133 -18.17 6.35 2.47
N TRP A 134 -17.13 6.77 1.74
CA TRP A 134 -15.90 6.00 1.61
C TRP A 134 -15.24 5.74 2.97
N ASN A 135 -15.13 6.78 3.80
CA ASN A 135 -14.52 6.67 5.13
C ASN A 135 -15.37 5.89 6.14
N SER A 136 -16.69 5.75 5.90
CA SER A 136 -17.59 4.97 6.74
C SER A 136 -17.55 3.45 6.48
N GLN A 137 -16.74 3.00 5.48
CA GLN A 137 -16.58 1.57 5.22
C GLN A 137 -15.97 0.87 6.44
N THR A 138 -16.46 -0.33 6.76
CA THR A 138 -16.06 -1.12 7.94
C THR A 138 -14.53 -1.23 8.12
N VAL A 139 -13.79 -1.33 7.03
CA VAL A 139 -12.33 -1.42 7.05
C VAL A 139 -11.64 -0.13 7.52
N LEU A 140 -12.31 1.01 7.45
CA LEU A 140 -11.77 2.34 7.79
C LEU A 140 -12.33 2.91 9.10
N ILE A 141 -13.34 2.27 9.67
CA ILE A 141 -13.96 2.71 10.94
C ILE A 141 -12.91 2.68 12.05
N GLY A 142 -12.92 3.74 12.87
CA GLY A 142 -12.01 3.89 14.01
C GLY A 142 -10.66 4.53 13.68
N SER A 143 -10.29 4.61 12.42
CA SER A 143 -9.06 5.32 12.01
C SER A 143 -9.33 6.82 11.79
N PRO A 144 -8.34 7.70 12.04
CA PRO A 144 -8.48 9.13 11.81
C PRO A 144 -8.88 9.44 10.37
N ASN A 145 -9.83 10.35 10.19
CA ASN A 145 -10.14 10.90 8.87
C ASN A 145 -9.04 11.89 8.48
N ILE A 146 -8.34 11.57 7.40
CA ILE A 146 -7.39 12.49 6.78
C ILE A 146 -8.17 13.39 5.83
N GLU A 147 -8.07 14.71 6.01
CA GLU A 147 -8.73 15.67 5.12
C GLU A 147 -8.26 15.50 3.68
N ARG A 148 -9.21 15.52 2.74
CA ARG A 148 -8.96 15.37 1.30
C ARG A 148 -9.76 16.41 0.53
N LYS A 149 -9.07 17.32 -0.16
CA LYS A 149 -9.71 18.33 -1.01
C LYS A 149 -9.85 17.79 -2.43
N GLU A 150 -11.00 17.98 -3.03
CA GLU A 150 -11.23 17.56 -4.42
C GLU A 150 -10.19 18.15 -5.39
N SER A 151 -9.73 19.37 -5.11
CA SER A 151 -8.72 20.05 -5.92
C SER A 151 -7.43 19.26 -6.10
N ASP A 152 -7.09 18.39 -5.14
CA ASP A 152 -5.84 17.65 -5.08
C ASP A 152 -5.88 16.36 -5.91
N PHE A 153 -7.06 15.96 -6.39
CA PHE A 153 -7.28 14.68 -7.04
C PHE A 153 -7.84 14.80 -8.47
N SER A 154 -7.46 13.86 -9.31
CA SER A 154 -8.16 13.59 -10.56
C SER A 154 -9.26 12.55 -10.31
N ARG A 155 -10.53 12.96 -10.33
CA ARG A 155 -11.69 12.04 -10.18
C ARG A 155 -11.64 10.89 -11.17
N LYS A 156 -11.26 11.20 -12.43
CA LYS A 156 -11.08 10.18 -13.47
C LYS A 156 -10.03 9.15 -13.05
N THR A 157 -8.89 9.59 -12.55
CA THR A 157 -7.81 8.69 -12.12
C THR A 157 -8.23 7.83 -10.92
N LEU A 158 -8.97 8.41 -9.96
CA LEU A 158 -9.53 7.64 -8.85
C LEU A 158 -10.47 6.53 -9.34
N ALA A 159 -11.41 6.87 -10.23
CA ALA A 159 -12.36 5.92 -10.78
C ALA A 159 -11.68 4.83 -11.61
N ASP A 160 -10.77 5.21 -12.50
CA ASP A 160 -10.01 4.27 -13.32
C ASP A 160 -9.15 3.33 -12.48
N SER A 161 -8.60 3.80 -11.35
CA SER A 161 -7.83 2.95 -10.42
C SER A 161 -8.69 1.92 -9.70
N LEU A 162 -9.92 2.28 -9.31
CA LEU A 162 -10.86 1.33 -8.73
C LEU A 162 -11.23 0.23 -9.72
N ARG A 163 -11.37 0.58 -11.00
CA ARG A 163 -11.65 -0.38 -12.08
C ARG A 163 -10.44 -1.24 -12.42
N GLY A 164 -9.29 -0.61 -12.64
CA GLY A 164 -8.09 -1.28 -13.12
C GLY A 164 -7.34 -2.05 -12.04
N CYS A 165 -7.27 -1.47 -10.84
CA CYS A 165 -6.66 -2.08 -9.66
C CYS A 165 -7.69 -2.70 -8.70
N SER A 166 -8.88 -3.09 -9.21
CA SER A 166 -9.83 -3.84 -8.41
C SER A 166 -9.18 -5.09 -7.79
N LEU A 167 -9.45 -5.34 -6.51
CA LEU A 167 -8.97 -6.56 -5.86
C LEU A 167 -9.54 -7.82 -6.55
N GLY A 168 -10.72 -7.71 -7.17
CA GLY A 168 -11.30 -8.80 -7.96
C GLY A 168 -10.54 -9.10 -9.25
N LYS A 169 -9.80 -8.14 -9.81
CA LYS A 169 -8.92 -8.33 -10.98
C LYS A 169 -7.50 -8.73 -10.59
N GLN A 170 -7.13 -8.54 -9.33
CA GLN A 170 -5.79 -8.90 -8.84
C GLN A 170 -5.58 -10.41 -8.90
N LYS A 171 -4.41 -10.84 -9.41
CA LYS A 171 -3.98 -12.24 -9.30
C LYS A 171 -3.77 -12.60 -7.83
N ASP A 172 -4.02 -13.85 -7.48
CA ASP A 172 -3.62 -14.38 -6.17
C ASP A 172 -2.10 -14.56 -6.17
N LEU A 173 -1.41 -13.78 -5.35
CA LEU A 173 0.05 -13.75 -5.27
C LEU A 173 0.61 -14.59 -4.10
N ARG A 174 -0.22 -15.35 -3.37
CA ARG A 174 0.24 -16.10 -2.18
C ARG A 174 1.40 -17.02 -2.47
N GLU A 175 1.33 -17.77 -3.57
CA GLU A 175 2.39 -18.69 -3.98
C GLU A 175 3.70 -17.92 -4.28
N GLN A 176 3.62 -16.82 -5.03
CA GLN A 176 4.77 -16.02 -5.40
C GLN A 176 5.38 -15.31 -4.19
N ILE A 177 4.54 -14.75 -3.30
CA ILE A 177 4.99 -14.16 -2.03
C ILE A 177 5.72 -15.21 -1.18
N GLY A 178 5.25 -16.44 -1.17
CA GLY A 178 5.91 -17.57 -0.47
C GLY A 178 7.34 -17.84 -0.97
N LYS A 179 7.66 -17.49 -2.22
CA LYS A 179 8.97 -17.71 -2.86
C LYS A 179 9.92 -16.51 -2.74
N LEU A 180 9.45 -15.35 -2.30
CA LEU A 180 10.30 -14.17 -2.14
C LEU A 180 11.39 -14.42 -1.09
N ARG A 181 12.61 -13.99 -1.41
CA ARG A 181 13.80 -14.22 -0.56
C ARG A 181 14.28 -12.99 0.19
N LEU A 182 13.84 -11.79 -0.22
CA LEU A 182 14.17 -10.56 0.48
C LEU A 182 13.43 -10.47 1.83
N PRO A 183 13.98 -9.74 2.82
CA PRO A 183 13.27 -9.45 4.07
C PRO A 183 12.00 -8.64 3.82
N ILE A 184 10.91 -9.02 4.47
CA ILE A 184 9.61 -8.31 4.37
C ILE A 184 9.10 -8.01 5.78
N LEU A 185 8.90 -6.74 6.08
CA LEU A 185 8.13 -6.31 7.25
C LEU A 185 6.66 -6.22 6.85
N TRP A 186 5.83 -7.07 7.43
CA TRP A 186 4.38 -7.03 7.19
C TRP A 186 3.67 -6.43 8.39
N ILE A 187 3.00 -5.31 8.20
CA ILE A 187 2.37 -4.53 9.26
C ILE A 187 0.86 -4.55 9.11
N VAL A 188 0.17 -4.77 10.22
CA VAL A 188 -1.28 -4.69 10.32
C VAL A 188 -1.68 -4.09 11.67
N GLY A 189 -2.83 -3.43 11.72
CA GLY A 189 -3.43 -3.01 12.99
C GLY A 189 -4.09 -4.18 13.72
N GLU A 190 -4.10 -4.15 15.05
CA GLU A 190 -4.71 -5.17 15.90
C GLU A 190 -6.22 -5.28 15.64
N GLU A 191 -6.88 -4.15 15.36
CA GLU A 191 -8.32 -4.06 15.13
C GLU A 191 -8.73 -4.39 13.68
N ASP A 192 -7.77 -4.46 12.75
CA ASP A 192 -8.00 -4.88 11.36
C ASP A 192 -7.98 -6.41 11.22
N LEU A 193 -8.98 -7.07 11.81
CA LEU A 193 -9.05 -8.53 11.97
C LEU A 193 -8.91 -9.29 10.64
N LYS A 194 -9.48 -8.74 9.55
CA LYS A 194 -9.39 -9.34 8.22
C LYS A 194 -7.93 -9.40 7.75
N PHE A 195 -7.24 -8.27 7.78
CA PHE A 195 -5.85 -8.20 7.30
C PHE A 195 -4.87 -8.86 8.27
N LEU A 196 -5.18 -8.89 9.58
CA LEU A 196 -4.44 -9.66 10.57
C LEU A 196 -4.49 -11.17 10.27
N SER A 197 -5.66 -11.70 9.91
CA SER A 197 -5.80 -13.10 9.50
C SER A 197 -4.98 -13.43 8.25
N ILE A 198 -5.04 -12.56 7.23
CA ILE A 198 -4.26 -12.67 5.99
C ILE A 198 -2.76 -12.65 6.28
N ALA A 199 -2.29 -11.69 7.09
CA ALA A 199 -0.88 -11.55 7.43
C ALA A 199 -0.34 -12.78 8.16
N LYS A 200 -1.11 -13.37 9.10
CA LYS A 200 -0.77 -14.62 9.78
C LYS A 200 -0.63 -15.79 8.82
N GLN A 201 -1.48 -15.88 7.78
CA GLN A 201 -1.37 -16.91 6.74
C GLN A 201 -0.10 -16.72 5.91
N LEU A 202 0.18 -15.49 5.47
CA LEU A 202 1.38 -15.19 4.67
C LEU A 202 2.67 -15.42 5.44
N LYS A 203 2.72 -15.11 6.75
CA LYS A 203 3.86 -15.43 7.61
C LYS A 203 4.16 -16.92 7.67
N LYS A 204 3.12 -17.77 7.64
CA LYS A 204 3.31 -19.23 7.59
C LYS A 204 3.86 -19.71 6.23
N LEU A 205 3.52 -19.01 5.14
CA LEU A 205 3.98 -19.35 3.79
C LEU A 205 5.43 -18.88 3.53
N ASN A 206 5.82 -17.74 4.11
CA ASN A 206 7.16 -17.19 3.91
C ASN A 206 7.81 -16.81 5.26
N PRO A 207 8.85 -17.55 5.70
CA PRO A 207 9.56 -17.27 6.95
C PRO A 207 10.34 -15.93 6.93
N ARG A 208 10.62 -15.36 5.75
CA ARG A 208 11.25 -14.03 5.60
C ARG A 208 10.33 -12.87 5.96
N ILE A 209 9.02 -13.11 6.13
CA ILE A 209 8.09 -12.11 6.61
C ILE A 209 8.26 -11.94 8.13
N THR A 210 8.62 -10.75 8.57
CA THR A 210 8.48 -10.32 9.96
C THR A 210 7.10 -9.68 10.11
N LEU A 211 6.21 -10.31 10.86
CA LEU A 211 4.86 -9.79 11.11
C LEU A 211 4.87 -8.91 12.36
N VAL A 212 4.42 -7.67 12.20
CA VAL A 212 4.17 -6.73 13.31
C VAL A 212 2.69 -6.39 13.36
N VAL A 213 2.11 -6.54 14.54
CA VAL A 213 0.73 -6.13 14.84
C VAL A 213 0.79 -4.87 15.68
N ILE A 214 0.29 -3.75 15.16
CA ILE A 214 0.28 -2.48 15.87
C ILE A 214 -0.93 -2.45 16.80
N PRO A 215 -0.74 -2.31 18.13
CA PRO A 215 -1.83 -2.32 19.10
C PRO A 215 -2.71 -1.08 18.95
N LYS A 216 -4.01 -1.23 19.21
CA LYS A 216 -5.00 -0.13 19.14
C LYS A 216 -4.99 0.60 17.80
N ALA A 217 -4.77 -0.11 16.71
CA ALA A 217 -4.74 0.43 15.36
C ALA A 217 -5.66 -0.37 14.44
N GLY A 218 -6.35 0.32 13.56
CA GLY A 218 -7.16 -0.23 12.47
C GLY A 218 -6.36 -0.38 11.18
N HIS A 219 -7.05 -0.19 10.05
CA HIS A 219 -6.43 -0.32 8.72
C HIS A 219 -5.36 0.74 8.43
N ARG A 220 -5.50 1.94 9.01
CA ARG A 220 -4.54 3.05 8.88
C ARG A 220 -3.44 3.00 9.93
N ALA A 221 -2.94 1.82 10.25
CA ALA A 221 -2.04 1.55 11.36
C ALA A 221 -0.82 2.51 11.50
N PRO A 222 -0.14 2.98 10.44
CA PRO A 222 0.93 3.97 10.56
C PRO A 222 0.45 5.34 11.08
N TRP A 223 -0.78 5.73 10.76
CA TRP A 223 -1.35 7.02 11.18
C TRP A 223 -2.11 6.90 12.50
N ASP A 224 -2.65 5.73 12.82
CA ASP A 224 -3.27 5.43 14.10
C ASP A 224 -2.24 5.45 15.24
N GLN A 225 -1.02 4.91 14.98
CA GLN A 225 0.06 4.77 15.98
C GLN A 225 1.43 5.11 15.37
N PRO A 226 1.67 6.39 15.02
CA PRO A 226 2.85 6.78 14.24
C PRO A 226 4.18 6.49 14.95
N GLU A 227 4.27 6.70 16.25
CA GLU A 227 5.50 6.46 17.00
C GLU A 227 5.83 4.96 17.11
N PHE A 228 4.81 4.11 17.24
CA PHE A 228 5.02 2.67 17.23
C PHE A 228 5.47 2.20 15.84
N PHE A 229 4.84 2.72 14.79
CA PHE A 229 5.23 2.42 13.40
C PHE A 229 6.68 2.83 13.12
N LYS A 230 7.08 4.06 13.46
CA LYS A 230 8.45 4.57 13.30
C LYS A 230 9.47 3.66 13.97
N LYS A 231 9.20 3.26 15.22
CA LYS A 231 10.07 2.35 15.97
C LYS A 231 10.26 1.03 15.25
N CYS A 232 9.17 0.37 14.83
CA CYS A 232 9.24 -0.90 14.11
C CYS A 232 9.96 -0.79 12.77
N LEU A 233 9.76 0.32 12.06
CA LEU A 233 10.45 0.59 10.80
C LEU A 233 11.97 0.70 11.00
N ILE A 234 12.42 1.50 11.98
CA ILE A 234 13.84 1.66 12.30
C ILE A 234 14.47 0.32 12.70
N GLU A 235 13.82 -0.43 13.60
CA GLU A 235 14.30 -1.74 14.06
C GLU A 235 14.48 -2.71 12.87
N PHE A 236 13.48 -2.76 11.98
CA PHE A 236 13.55 -3.62 10.79
C PHE A 236 14.69 -3.22 9.84
N LEU A 237 14.85 -1.94 9.57
CA LEU A 237 15.89 -1.43 8.68
C LEU A 237 17.30 -1.72 9.24
N THR A 238 17.49 -1.51 10.55
CA THR A 238 18.78 -1.75 11.22
C THR A 238 19.19 -3.23 11.17
N ILE A 239 18.25 -4.16 11.31
CA ILE A 239 18.54 -5.61 11.27
C ILE A 239 18.90 -6.10 9.86
N ASN A 240 18.42 -5.41 8.82
CA ASN A 240 18.53 -5.85 7.43
C ASN A 240 19.48 -4.97 6.59
N GLU A 241 20.38 -4.25 7.21
CA GLU A 241 21.41 -3.42 6.54
C GLU A 241 22.56 -4.21 5.89
N SER A 242 22.56 -5.55 5.98
CA SER A 242 23.65 -6.44 5.55
C SER A 242 23.54 -6.83 4.09
#